data_1fb33c363ba2a7657d772c8dc0986d53
#
_entry.id   1fb33c363ba2a7657d772c8dc0986d53
#
_cell.length_a   1.000
_cell.length_b   1.000
_cell.length_c   1.000
_cell.angle_alpha   90.00
_cell.angle_beta   90.00
_cell.angle_gamma   90.00
#
_symmetry.space_group_name_H-M   'P 1'
#
loop_
_entity.id
_entity.type
_entity.pdbx_description
1 polymer ?
#
loop_
_entity_poly.entity_id
_entity_poly.type
_entity_poly.pdbx_seq_one_letter_code
_entity_poly.pdbx_strand_id
1 'polypeptide(L)'
;FVNPLTALGFVQTMKREGHAALVHSAAASNLGQMLHRICRQDGIGLVNIVRKPEQTALLRGLGAEHVVDSSAPDFEARLVDAIAATGATLAFDATGGGTLASQILVAMEAALLRKAGGGYSRYGTDIHKQVYLYGNLDTAPTVIQRRVGMAWGVGGWLVFPYLAKLAPEAVQALKQRVADQLTTTFASHYSHEVSLPAALSAEAIAGYARRATGDKYLIRP
;
A
#
# COMPACT_ATOMS: atom_id res chain seq x y z
N PHE A 1 17.48 -0.67 1.06
CA PHE A 1 16.87 -0.02 2.24
C PHE A 1 15.57 0.74 1.93
N VAL A 2 15.31 1.19 0.70
CA VAL A 2 14.14 2.05 0.39
C VAL A 2 12.83 1.34 0.72
N ASN A 3 12.56 0.15 0.17
CA ASN A 3 11.29 -0.55 0.41
C ASN A 3 11.04 -0.90 1.89
N PRO A 4 12.01 -1.48 2.63
CA PRO A 4 11.86 -1.73 4.06
C PRO A 4 11.52 -0.47 4.87
N LEU A 5 12.28 0.61 4.67
CA LEU A 5 12.07 1.87 5.39
C LEU A 5 10.77 2.55 4.99
N THR A 6 10.33 2.42 3.73
CA THR A 6 9.03 2.91 3.26
C THR A 6 7.89 2.18 3.96
N ALA A 7 7.93 0.84 4.01
CA ALA A 7 6.90 0.05 4.67
C ALA A 7 6.81 0.34 6.18
N LEU A 8 7.96 0.47 6.86
CA LEU A 8 8.00 0.89 8.27
C LEU A 8 7.49 2.33 8.44
N GLY A 9 7.84 3.23 7.52
CA GLY A 9 7.37 4.62 7.52
C GLY A 9 5.86 4.72 7.40
N PHE A 10 5.20 3.86 6.62
CA PHE A 10 3.75 3.80 6.53
C PHE A 10 3.11 3.46 7.87
N VAL A 11 3.63 2.45 8.56
CA VAL A 11 3.15 2.06 9.88
C VAL A 11 3.39 3.16 10.92
N GLN A 12 4.55 3.81 10.87
CA GLN A 12 4.85 4.94 11.78
C GLN A 12 3.94 6.15 11.50
N THR A 13 3.66 6.46 10.22
CA THR A 13 2.72 7.51 9.83
C THR A 13 1.33 7.20 10.39
N MET A 14 0.85 5.97 10.20
CA MET A 14 -0.42 5.50 10.75
C MET A 14 -0.52 5.77 12.26
N LYS A 15 0.49 5.35 13.02
CA LYS A 15 0.50 5.52 14.49
C LYS A 15 0.54 7.00 14.90
N ARG A 16 1.36 7.81 14.22
CA ARG A 16 1.50 9.25 14.52
C ARG A 16 0.25 10.07 14.22
N GLU A 17 -0.50 9.67 13.19
CA GLU A 17 -1.72 10.36 12.77
C GLU A 17 -2.98 9.77 13.42
N GLY A 18 -2.84 8.78 14.30
CA GLY A 18 -3.94 8.23 15.10
C GLY A 18 -4.86 7.28 14.34
N HIS A 19 -4.40 6.72 13.22
CA HIS A 19 -5.13 5.69 12.48
C HIS A 19 -4.86 4.29 13.06
N ALA A 20 -5.83 3.38 12.96
CA ALA A 20 -5.74 2.04 13.55
C ALA A 20 -5.37 0.95 12.53
N ALA A 21 -5.63 1.17 11.25
CA ALA A 21 -5.43 0.21 10.19
C ALA A 21 -5.11 0.90 8.86
N LEU A 22 -4.64 0.13 7.87
CA LEU A 22 -4.14 0.63 6.60
C LEU A 22 -4.89 0.04 5.40
N VAL A 23 -4.98 0.81 4.32
CA VAL A 23 -5.22 0.32 2.96
C VAL A 23 -3.94 0.53 2.14
N HIS A 24 -3.56 -0.44 1.33
CA HIS A 24 -2.38 -0.36 0.48
C HIS A 24 -2.67 -0.86 -0.94
N SER A 25 -2.39 -0.04 -1.96
CA SER A 25 -2.47 -0.44 -3.37
C SER A 25 -1.17 -1.07 -3.86
N ALA A 26 -1.19 -1.76 -5.00
CA ALA A 26 -0.07 -2.55 -5.52
C ALA A 26 0.49 -3.52 -4.45
N ALA A 27 -0.40 -4.11 -3.66
CA ALA A 27 -0.07 -4.83 -2.44
C ALA A 27 0.76 -6.11 -2.66
N ALA A 28 0.71 -6.70 -3.87
CA ALA A 28 1.55 -7.85 -4.23
C ALA A 28 3.01 -7.48 -4.59
N SER A 29 3.33 -6.18 -4.66
CA SER A 29 4.71 -5.73 -4.88
C SER A 29 5.65 -6.15 -3.75
N ASN A 30 6.96 -6.09 -4.00
CA ASN A 30 7.95 -6.40 -2.95
C ASN A 30 7.75 -5.55 -1.67
N LEU A 31 7.46 -4.26 -1.83
CA LEU A 31 7.13 -3.36 -0.72
C LEU A 31 5.83 -3.79 -0.03
N GLY A 32 4.78 -4.10 -0.80
CA GLY A 32 3.50 -4.51 -0.25
C GLY A 32 3.58 -5.82 0.55
N GLN A 33 4.36 -6.80 0.08
CA GLN A 33 4.61 -8.02 0.84
C GLN A 33 5.37 -7.77 2.14
N MET A 34 6.34 -6.84 2.16
CA MET A 34 7.02 -6.40 3.38
C MET A 34 6.04 -5.72 4.35
N LEU A 35 5.22 -4.79 3.85
CA LEU A 35 4.19 -4.12 4.65
C LEU A 35 3.20 -5.13 5.25
N HIS A 36 2.76 -6.11 4.44
CA HIS A 36 1.89 -7.18 4.94
C HIS A 36 2.51 -7.95 6.10
N ARG A 37 3.79 -8.37 5.99
CA ARG A 37 4.48 -9.08 7.06
C ARG A 37 4.64 -8.22 8.32
N ILE A 38 4.95 -6.92 8.17
CA ILE A 38 5.01 -5.98 9.29
C ILE A 38 3.63 -5.89 9.98
N CYS A 39 2.57 -5.63 9.22
CA CYS A 39 1.23 -5.48 9.78
C CYS A 39 0.77 -6.76 10.50
N ARG A 40 1.03 -7.93 9.92
CA ARG A 40 0.75 -9.22 10.54
C ARG A 40 1.52 -9.42 11.86
N GLN A 41 2.80 -9.08 11.88
CA GLN A 41 3.66 -9.18 13.07
C GLN A 41 3.22 -8.20 14.17
N ASP A 42 2.85 -6.99 13.78
CA ASP A 42 2.51 -5.91 14.71
C ASP A 42 1.00 -5.89 15.06
N GLY A 43 0.18 -6.84 14.57
CA GLY A 43 -1.25 -6.93 14.83
C GLY A 43 -2.07 -5.79 14.22
N ILE A 44 -1.63 -5.25 13.08
CA ILE A 44 -2.27 -4.11 12.40
C ILE A 44 -3.17 -4.62 11.27
N GLY A 45 -4.42 -4.17 11.22
CA GLY A 45 -5.34 -4.44 10.11
C GLY A 45 -4.82 -3.84 8.79
N LEU A 46 -4.80 -4.65 7.72
CA LEU A 46 -4.34 -4.21 6.41
C LEU A 46 -5.27 -4.70 5.31
N VAL A 47 -5.83 -3.76 4.56
CA VAL A 47 -6.56 -4.04 3.31
C VAL A 47 -5.58 -3.94 2.14
N ASN A 48 -5.43 -5.05 1.42
CA ASN A 48 -4.51 -5.19 0.29
C ASN A 48 -5.28 -5.06 -1.02
N ILE A 49 -5.00 -4.03 -1.82
CA ILE A 49 -5.58 -3.85 -3.16
C ILE A 49 -4.61 -4.40 -4.20
N VAL A 50 -5.11 -5.29 -5.03
CA VAL A 50 -4.41 -5.89 -6.17
C VAL A 50 -5.24 -5.72 -7.43
N ARG A 51 -4.77 -6.16 -8.60
CA ARG A 51 -5.52 -6.06 -9.86
C ARG A 51 -5.46 -7.32 -10.72
N LYS A 52 -5.06 -8.45 -10.14
CA LYS A 52 -5.00 -9.74 -10.84
C LYS A 52 -5.24 -10.88 -9.87
N PRO A 53 -5.92 -11.96 -10.29
CA PRO A 53 -6.16 -13.14 -9.47
C PRO A 53 -4.90 -13.79 -8.90
N GLU A 54 -3.79 -13.83 -9.68
CA GLU A 54 -2.52 -14.40 -9.23
C GLU A 54 -1.93 -13.63 -8.06
N GLN A 55 -2.12 -12.31 -8.02
CA GLN A 55 -1.69 -11.45 -6.93
C GLN A 55 -2.54 -11.69 -5.67
N THR A 56 -3.84 -11.94 -5.86
CA THR A 56 -4.73 -12.36 -4.78
C THR A 56 -4.26 -13.69 -4.17
N ALA A 57 -3.99 -14.69 -5.00
CA ALA A 57 -3.50 -15.99 -4.56
C ALA A 57 -2.16 -15.87 -3.81
N LEU A 58 -1.23 -15.07 -4.32
CA LEU A 58 0.05 -14.78 -3.66
C LEU A 58 -0.14 -14.24 -2.24
N LEU A 59 -0.93 -13.19 -2.08
CA LEU A 59 -1.14 -12.57 -0.77
C LEU A 59 -1.92 -13.46 0.20
N ARG A 60 -2.91 -14.20 -0.29
CA ARG A 60 -3.62 -15.23 0.49
C ARG A 60 -2.66 -16.32 0.98
N GLY A 61 -1.73 -16.77 0.12
CA GLY A 61 -0.67 -17.72 0.49
C GLY A 61 0.28 -17.18 1.57
N LEU A 62 0.45 -15.84 1.66
CA LEU A 62 1.19 -15.17 2.73
C LEU A 62 0.36 -14.95 4.01
N GLY A 63 -0.92 -15.35 4.01
CA GLY A 63 -1.84 -15.22 5.15
C GLY A 63 -2.56 -13.87 5.21
N ALA A 64 -2.70 -13.15 4.09
CA ALA A 64 -3.48 -11.92 4.05
C ALA A 64 -4.99 -12.21 4.13
N GLU A 65 -5.67 -11.60 5.10
CA GLU A 65 -7.11 -11.79 5.33
C GLU A 65 -7.96 -10.91 4.41
N HIS A 66 -7.54 -9.67 4.18
CA HIS A 66 -8.27 -8.70 3.37
C HIS A 66 -7.51 -8.41 2.08
N VAL A 67 -7.91 -9.09 1.01
CA VAL A 67 -7.36 -8.88 -0.34
C VAL A 67 -8.51 -8.59 -1.30
N VAL A 68 -8.45 -7.45 -1.97
CA VAL A 68 -9.49 -6.96 -2.87
C VAL A 68 -8.89 -6.71 -4.26
N ASP A 69 -9.49 -7.33 -5.28
CA ASP A 69 -9.07 -7.18 -6.67
C ASP A 69 -9.80 -6.01 -7.32
N SER A 70 -9.05 -4.98 -7.72
CA SER A 70 -9.60 -3.77 -8.33
C SER A 70 -10.10 -3.97 -9.77
N SER A 71 -9.85 -5.12 -10.38
CA SER A 71 -10.40 -5.49 -11.69
C SER A 71 -11.74 -6.22 -11.60
N ALA A 72 -12.14 -6.63 -10.40
CA ALA A 72 -13.38 -7.36 -10.20
C ALA A 72 -14.61 -6.44 -10.26
N PRO A 73 -15.75 -6.88 -10.82
CA PRO A 73 -16.94 -6.06 -10.95
C PRO A 73 -17.55 -5.65 -9.60
N ASP A 74 -17.29 -6.40 -8.54
CA ASP A 74 -17.73 -6.15 -7.16
C ASP A 74 -16.69 -5.43 -6.30
N PHE A 75 -15.65 -4.86 -6.90
CA PHE A 75 -14.52 -4.22 -6.23
C PHE A 75 -14.95 -3.23 -5.14
N GLU A 76 -15.84 -2.29 -5.47
CA GLU A 76 -16.26 -1.24 -4.54
C GLU A 76 -16.94 -1.83 -3.29
N ALA A 77 -17.85 -2.78 -3.48
CA ALA A 77 -18.55 -3.42 -2.37
C ALA A 77 -17.56 -4.18 -1.45
N ARG A 78 -16.66 -4.97 -2.05
CA ARG A 78 -15.63 -5.72 -1.29
C ARG A 78 -14.64 -4.81 -0.59
N LEU A 79 -14.32 -3.66 -1.18
CA LEU A 79 -13.44 -2.68 -0.55
C LEU A 79 -14.11 -2.07 0.69
N VAL A 80 -15.39 -1.72 0.60
CA VAL A 80 -16.18 -1.25 1.76
C VAL A 80 -16.22 -2.29 2.86
N ASP A 81 -16.47 -3.56 2.53
CA ASP A 81 -16.53 -4.65 3.51
C ASP A 81 -15.17 -4.86 4.22
N ALA A 82 -14.07 -4.87 3.47
CA ALA A 82 -12.73 -5.02 4.01
C ALA A 82 -12.33 -3.82 4.90
N ILE A 83 -12.68 -2.60 4.49
CA ILE A 83 -12.44 -1.39 5.29
C ILE A 83 -13.32 -1.40 6.54
N ALA A 84 -14.58 -1.80 6.45
CA ALA A 84 -15.46 -1.91 7.62
C ALA A 84 -14.94 -2.93 8.64
N ALA A 85 -14.40 -4.05 8.17
CA ALA A 85 -13.82 -5.10 9.03
C ALA A 85 -12.54 -4.63 9.75
N THR A 86 -11.70 -3.82 9.09
CA THR A 86 -10.41 -3.35 9.65
C THR A 86 -10.51 -2.01 10.37
N GLY A 87 -11.49 -1.18 10.03
CA GLY A 87 -11.59 0.19 10.50
C GLY A 87 -10.56 1.14 9.87
N ALA A 88 -10.02 0.79 8.70
CA ALA A 88 -8.97 1.58 8.06
C ALA A 88 -9.49 2.96 7.59
N THR A 89 -8.75 4.00 7.97
CA THR A 89 -9.00 5.40 7.57
C THR A 89 -7.76 6.06 6.96
N LEU A 90 -6.68 5.29 6.76
CA LEU A 90 -5.45 5.73 6.11
C LEU A 90 -5.12 4.78 4.95
N ALA A 91 -4.74 5.34 3.81
CA ALA A 91 -4.28 4.56 2.66
C ALA A 91 -2.95 5.08 2.12
N PHE A 92 -2.14 4.14 1.58
CA PHE A 92 -0.97 4.45 0.77
C PHE A 92 -1.18 3.88 -0.64
N ASP A 93 -1.25 4.78 -1.61
CA ASP A 93 -1.52 4.45 -3.00
C ASP A 93 -0.27 4.60 -3.87
N ALA A 94 0.16 3.48 -4.47
CA ALA A 94 1.25 3.43 -5.45
C ALA A 94 0.80 3.83 -6.86
N THR A 95 -0.51 3.80 -7.13
CA THR A 95 -1.05 4.05 -8.46
C THR A 95 -0.93 5.52 -8.82
N GLY A 96 -1.36 6.41 -7.93
CA GLY A 96 -1.27 7.85 -8.07
C GLY A 96 -2.35 8.44 -8.96
N GLY A 97 -2.38 8.11 -10.24
CA GLY A 97 -3.39 8.61 -11.20
C GLY A 97 -4.71 7.84 -11.20
N GLY A 98 -5.66 8.31 -12.00
CA GLY A 98 -6.97 7.71 -12.14
C GLY A 98 -7.91 7.97 -10.96
N THR A 99 -8.78 7.02 -10.64
CA THR A 99 -9.86 7.16 -9.66
C THR A 99 -9.64 6.35 -8.37
N LEU A 100 -8.55 5.57 -8.25
CA LEU A 100 -8.38 4.63 -7.13
C LEU A 100 -8.35 5.35 -5.77
N ALA A 101 -7.64 6.47 -5.65
CA ALA A 101 -7.63 7.25 -4.41
C ALA A 101 -9.04 7.71 -4.00
N SER A 102 -9.85 8.10 -4.97
CA SER A 102 -11.27 8.46 -4.77
C SER A 102 -12.10 7.26 -4.32
N GLN A 103 -11.95 6.11 -4.97
CA GLN A 103 -12.68 4.88 -4.61
C GLN A 103 -12.35 4.44 -3.18
N ILE A 104 -11.08 4.56 -2.77
CA ILE A 104 -10.65 4.28 -1.39
C ILE A 104 -11.34 5.23 -0.40
N LEU A 105 -11.33 6.55 -0.66
CA LEU A 105 -12.00 7.54 0.20
C LEU A 105 -13.51 7.30 0.29
N VAL A 106 -14.18 7.00 -0.84
CA VAL A 106 -15.60 6.66 -0.88
C VAL A 106 -15.90 5.42 -0.06
N ALA A 107 -15.05 4.38 -0.17
CA ALA A 107 -15.22 3.15 0.58
C ALA A 107 -14.99 3.36 2.09
N MET A 108 -14.02 4.20 2.48
CA MET A 108 -13.82 4.59 3.88
C MET A 108 -15.04 5.31 4.45
N GLU A 109 -15.58 6.28 3.70
CA GLU A 109 -16.80 7.01 4.13
C GLU A 109 -17.99 6.07 4.25
N ALA A 110 -18.22 5.20 3.26
CA ALA A 110 -19.31 4.23 3.29
C ALA A 110 -19.19 3.25 4.48
N ALA A 111 -17.97 2.79 4.79
CA ALA A 111 -17.71 1.91 5.94
C ALA A 111 -18.00 2.62 7.27
N LEU A 112 -17.60 3.89 7.40
CA LEU A 112 -17.84 4.71 8.59
C LEU A 112 -19.33 5.00 8.79
N LEU A 113 -20.05 5.36 7.73
CA LEU A 113 -21.52 5.58 7.76
C LEU A 113 -22.25 4.30 8.15
N ARG A 114 -21.83 3.14 7.63
CA ARG A 114 -22.41 1.83 8.01
C ARG A 114 -22.24 1.58 9.51
N LYS A 115 -21.05 1.86 10.04
CA LYS A 115 -20.73 1.70 11.48
C LYS A 115 -21.55 2.65 12.36
N ALA A 116 -21.85 3.85 11.87
CA ALA A 116 -22.68 4.85 12.56
C ALA A 116 -24.19 4.58 12.50
N GLY A 117 -24.64 3.45 11.93
CA GLY A 117 -26.04 3.09 11.83
C GLY A 117 -26.77 3.55 10.55
N GLY A 118 -26.04 4.04 9.54
CA GLY A 118 -26.54 4.28 8.18
C GLY A 118 -27.45 5.51 8.01
N GLY A 119 -27.35 6.51 8.88
CA GLY A 119 -28.12 7.75 8.78
C GLY A 119 -27.64 8.67 7.65
N TYR A 120 -28.57 9.49 7.08
CA TYR A 120 -28.18 10.55 6.16
C TYR A 120 -27.36 11.64 6.87
N SER A 121 -26.18 11.94 6.34
CA SER A 121 -25.39 13.10 6.75
C SER A 121 -25.09 13.97 5.53
N ARG A 122 -25.43 15.26 5.63
CA ARG A 122 -25.16 16.24 4.56
C ARG A 122 -23.66 16.42 4.29
N TYR A 123 -22.85 16.28 5.33
CA TYR A 123 -21.41 16.53 5.29
C TYR A 123 -20.57 15.26 5.44
N GLY A 124 -21.22 14.09 5.59
CA GLY A 124 -20.55 12.83 5.86
C GLY A 124 -20.16 12.67 7.33
N THR A 125 -19.22 11.76 7.60
CA THR A 125 -18.66 11.54 8.94
C THR A 125 -17.59 12.60 9.28
N ASP A 126 -17.39 12.85 10.56
CA ASP A 126 -16.35 13.75 11.10
C ASP A 126 -14.97 13.07 11.26
N ILE A 127 -14.91 11.77 11.02
CA ILE A 127 -13.66 11.01 11.08
C ILE A 127 -12.82 11.31 9.84
N HIS A 128 -11.58 11.79 10.07
CA HIS A 128 -10.66 12.11 8.98
C HIS A 128 -10.20 10.85 8.23
N LYS A 129 -10.28 10.90 6.91
CA LYS A 129 -9.81 9.88 5.97
C LYS A 129 -8.64 10.42 5.17
N GLN A 130 -7.55 9.68 5.10
CA GLN A 130 -6.34 10.14 4.41
C GLN A 130 -5.90 9.13 3.35
N VAL A 131 -5.59 9.61 2.15
CA VAL A 131 -4.87 8.86 1.12
C VAL A 131 -3.55 9.54 0.82
N TYR A 132 -2.45 8.83 0.97
CA TYR A 132 -1.13 9.27 0.55
C TYR A 132 -0.73 8.61 -0.77
N LEU A 133 -0.46 9.44 -1.78
CA LEU A 133 0.15 9.01 -3.03
C LEU A 133 1.67 8.92 -2.82
N TYR A 134 2.23 7.72 -2.96
CA TYR A 134 3.67 7.50 -2.80
C TYR A 134 4.33 6.93 -4.05
N GLY A 135 3.55 6.62 -5.07
CA GLY A 135 3.97 6.10 -6.36
C GLY A 135 3.27 6.82 -7.51
N ASN A 136 3.67 6.48 -8.72
CA ASN A 136 3.18 7.06 -9.97
C ASN A 136 3.12 5.95 -11.05
N LEU A 137 2.44 4.83 -10.73
CA LEU A 137 2.25 3.72 -11.66
C LEU A 137 1.29 4.08 -12.80
N ASP A 138 0.31 4.95 -12.51
CA ASP A 138 -0.55 5.60 -13.47
C ASP A 138 -0.21 7.10 -13.50
N THR A 139 0.07 7.63 -14.69
CA THR A 139 0.45 9.04 -14.92
C THR A 139 -0.74 9.92 -15.30
N ALA A 140 -1.96 9.36 -15.36
CA ALA A 140 -3.17 10.13 -15.57
C ALA A 140 -3.44 11.09 -14.39
N PRO A 141 -4.25 12.13 -14.56
CA PRO A 141 -4.68 12.99 -13.46
C PRO A 141 -5.36 12.20 -12.34
N THR A 142 -5.09 12.56 -11.08
CA THR A 142 -5.82 12.03 -9.93
C THR A 142 -7.20 12.67 -9.85
N VAL A 143 -8.25 11.86 -9.94
CA VAL A 143 -9.64 12.35 -9.95
C VAL A 143 -10.33 12.00 -8.64
N ILE A 144 -10.91 13.00 -7.96
CA ILE A 144 -11.64 12.82 -6.70
C ILE A 144 -13.12 13.12 -6.92
N GLN A 145 -13.97 12.16 -6.58
CA GLN A 145 -15.44 12.29 -6.59
C GLN A 145 -15.93 12.98 -5.30
N ARG A 146 -17.15 13.52 -5.33
CA ARG A 146 -17.73 14.25 -4.19
C ARG A 146 -18.35 13.38 -3.09
N ARG A 147 -18.35 12.06 -3.21
CA ARG A 147 -19.01 11.12 -2.29
C ARG A 147 -18.12 10.69 -1.09
N VAL A 148 -17.19 11.53 -0.71
CA VAL A 148 -16.16 11.24 0.31
C VAL A 148 -16.40 11.91 1.66
N GLY A 149 -17.57 12.59 1.84
CA GLY A 149 -17.79 13.46 3.00
C GLY A 149 -16.93 14.71 2.95
N MET A 150 -16.72 15.38 4.10
CA MET A 150 -15.93 16.63 4.19
C MET A 150 -14.65 16.51 5.02
N ALA A 151 -14.48 15.42 5.78
CA ALA A 151 -13.29 15.17 6.58
C ALA A 151 -12.32 14.21 5.87
N TRP A 152 -11.55 14.73 4.91
CA TRP A 152 -10.61 13.92 4.14
C TRP A 152 -9.42 14.71 3.59
N GLY A 153 -8.36 14.00 3.20
CA GLY A 153 -7.20 14.55 2.53
C GLY A 153 -6.61 13.60 1.50
N VAL A 154 -5.96 14.17 0.48
CA VAL A 154 -5.04 13.47 -0.43
C VAL A 154 -3.74 14.24 -0.42
N GLY A 155 -2.63 13.54 -0.24
CA GLY A 155 -1.30 14.17 -0.19
C GLY A 155 -0.22 13.29 -0.77
N GLY A 156 0.95 13.86 -1.01
CA GLY A 156 2.14 13.10 -1.38
C GLY A 156 2.85 12.55 -0.14
N TRP A 157 3.46 11.36 -0.25
CA TRP A 157 4.29 10.79 0.80
C TRP A 157 5.58 10.22 0.19
N LEU A 158 6.71 10.53 0.81
CA LEU A 158 8.02 10.04 0.35
C LEU A 158 8.91 9.73 1.54
N VAL A 159 9.61 8.60 1.49
CA VAL A 159 10.38 8.07 2.63
C VAL A 159 11.48 9.02 3.11
N PHE A 160 12.25 9.63 2.22
CA PHE A 160 13.36 10.50 2.65
C PHE A 160 12.89 11.79 3.33
N PRO A 161 11.93 12.55 2.78
CA PRO A 161 11.31 13.66 3.49
C PRO A 161 10.62 13.26 4.79
N TYR A 162 10.07 12.04 4.85
CA TYR A 162 9.50 11.50 6.09
C TYR A 162 10.58 11.27 7.14
N LEU A 163 11.66 10.56 6.80
CA LEU A 163 12.78 10.28 7.72
C LEU A 163 13.46 11.55 8.22
N ALA A 164 13.56 12.57 7.36
CA ALA A 164 14.15 13.86 7.74
C ALA A 164 13.37 14.61 8.83
N LYS A 165 12.11 14.24 9.08
CA LYS A 165 11.27 14.81 10.16
C LYS A 165 11.36 14.04 11.48
N LEU A 166 12.08 12.91 11.49
CA LEU A 166 12.24 12.08 12.68
C LEU A 166 13.52 12.47 13.44
N ALA A 167 13.53 12.23 14.74
CA ALA A 167 14.76 12.27 15.52
C ALA A 167 15.76 11.21 15.03
N PRO A 168 17.07 11.48 15.08
CA PRO A 168 18.10 10.54 14.60
C PRO A 168 17.99 9.14 15.22
N GLU A 169 17.64 9.07 16.50
CA GLU A 169 17.47 7.82 17.26
C GLU A 169 16.29 7.00 16.70
N ALA A 170 15.18 7.65 16.32
CA ALA A 170 14.04 6.99 15.70
C ALA A 170 14.39 6.44 14.32
N VAL A 171 15.16 7.19 13.51
CA VAL A 171 15.66 6.71 12.22
C VAL A 171 16.58 5.50 12.41
N GLN A 172 17.47 5.55 13.40
CA GLN A 172 18.38 4.45 13.70
C GLN A 172 17.62 3.20 14.17
N ALA A 173 16.58 3.35 14.99
CA ALA A 173 15.71 2.24 15.40
C ALA A 173 15.01 1.57 14.21
N LEU A 174 14.53 2.35 13.22
CA LEU A 174 13.96 1.79 11.99
C LEU A 174 15.01 1.01 11.18
N LYS A 175 16.22 1.54 11.03
CA LYS A 175 17.32 0.85 10.33
C LYS A 175 17.73 -0.43 11.06
N GLN A 176 17.78 -0.41 12.39
CA GLN A 176 18.09 -1.59 13.20
C GLN A 176 17.03 -2.67 13.01
N ARG A 177 15.73 -2.32 13.05
CA ARG A 177 14.65 -3.27 12.77
C ARG A 177 14.80 -3.90 11.37
N VAL A 178 15.22 -3.13 10.37
CA VAL A 178 15.50 -3.67 9.03
C VAL A 178 16.65 -4.68 9.07
N ALA A 179 17.73 -4.36 9.76
CA ALA A 179 18.90 -5.25 9.88
C ALA A 179 18.54 -6.56 10.59
N ASP A 180 17.83 -6.46 11.72
CA ASP A 180 17.43 -7.63 12.54
C ASP A 180 16.47 -8.57 11.82
N GLN A 181 15.66 -8.05 10.88
CA GLN A 181 14.62 -8.82 10.18
C GLN A 181 14.88 -8.95 8.67
N LEU A 182 16.13 -8.78 8.23
CA LEU A 182 16.50 -8.76 6.82
C LEU A 182 16.13 -10.03 6.07
N THR A 183 16.30 -11.19 6.70
CA THR A 183 16.03 -12.51 6.12
C THR A 183 14.62 -13.05 6.39
N THR A 184 13.78 -12.29 7.12
CA THR A 184 12.43 -12.67 7.50
C THR A 184 11.40 -11.68 6.95
N THR A 185 11.05 -10.66 7.72
CA THR A 185 10.05 -9.64 7.34
C THR A 185 10.42 -8.91 6.05
N PHE A 186 11.70 -8.59 5.88
CA PHE A 186 12.22 -7.87 4.71
C PHE A 186 12.88 -8.80 3.68
N ALA A 187 12.72 -10.11 3.84
CA ALA A 187 13.23 -11.07 2.87
C ALA A 187 12.72 -10.76 1.46
N SER A 188 13.63 -10.79 0.51
CA SER A 188 13.37 -10.57 -0.90
C SER A 188 14.22 -11.56 -1.68
N HIS A 189 13.67 -12.09 -2.76
CA HIS A 189 14.39 -12.98 -3.65
C HIS A 189 14.45 -12.39 -5.05
N TYR A 190 15.41 -12.86 -5.83
CA TYR A 190 15.55 -12.56 -7.24
C TYR A 190 15.06 -13.76 -8.04
N SER A 191 14.29 -13.50 -9.10
CA SER A 191 13.78 -14.54 -10.01
C SER A 191 14.76 -14.85 -11.13
N HIS A 192 15.64 -13.92 -11.46
CA HIS A 192 16.62 -14.01 -12.52
C HIS A 192 17.99 -13.55 -12.03
N GLU A 193 19.03 -14.27 -12.47
CA GLU A 193 20.42 -13.87 -12.27
C GLU A 193 21.08 -13.75 -13.65
N VAL A 194 21.66 -12.57 -13.95
CA VAL A 194 22.21 -12.25 -15.26
C VAL A 194 23.58 -11.55 -15.12
N SER A 195 24.45 -11.74 -16.10
CA SER A 195 25.68 -10.95 -16.20
C SER A 195 25.39 -9.52 -16.65
N LEU A 196 26.33 -8.60 -16.45
CA LEU A 196 26.17 -7.21 -16.89
C LEU A 196 25.88 -7.08 -18.39
N PRO A 197 26.57 -7.78 -19.31
CA PRO A 197 26.21 -7.76 -20.74
C PRO A 197 24.80 -8.33 -21.01
N ALA A 198 24.42 -9.42 -20.35
CA ALA A 198 23.09 -10.03 -20.52
C ALA A 198 21.96 -9.12 -19.99
N ALA A 199 22.22 -8.31 -18.96
CA ALA A 199 21.28 -7.34 -18.46
C ALA A 199 20.92 -6.23 -19.48
N LEU A 200 21.76 -6.00 -20.49
CA LEU A 200 21.55 -5.03 -21.55
C LEU A 200 20.91 -5.66 -22.79
N SER A 201 20.61 -6.95 -22.79
CA SER A 201 19.93 -7.61 -23.89
C SER A 201 18.50 -7.08 -24.08
N ALA A 202 17.98 -7.15 -25.32
CA ALA A 202 16.62 -6.73 -25.63
C ALA A 202 15.58 -7.54 -24.80
N GLU A 203 15.84 -8.82 -24.54
CA GLU A 203 14.99 -9.69 -23.72
C GLU A 203 14.95 -9.22 -22.25
N ALA A 204 16.10 -8.95 -21.64
CA ALA A 204 16.17 -8.46 -20.27
C ALA A 204 15.49 -7.11 -20.14
N ILE A 205 15.75 -6.17 -21.09
CA ILE A 205 15.10 -4.84 -21.10
C ILE A 205 13.58 -4.99 -21.24
N ALA A 206 13.08 -5.85 -22.11
CA ALA A 206 11.65 -6.13 -22.22
C ALA A 206 11.08 -6.73 -20.92
N GLY A 207 11.85 -7.56 -20.21
CA GLY A 207 11.52 -8.08 -18.88
C GLY A 207 11.33 -6.96 -17.86
N TYR A 208 12.30 -6.03 -17.76
CA TYR A 208 12.22 -4.89 -16.84
C TYR A 208 11.03 -3.97 -17.16
N ALA A 209 10.75 -3.75 -18.46
CA ALA A 209 9.67 -2.87 -18.90
C ALA A 209 8.28 -3.36 -18.50
N ARG A 210 8.09 -4.67 -18.35
CA ARG A 210 6.81 -5.25 -17.89
C ARG A 210 6.43 -4.86 -16.47
N ARG A 211 7.40 -4.51 -15.62
CA ARG A 211 7.20 -4.19 -14.19
C ARG A 211 6.32 -5.21 -13.47
N ALA A 212 6.47 -6.49 -13.83
CA ALA A 212 5.63 -7.56 -13.33
C ALA A 212 5.95 -7.89 -11.86
N THR A 213 4.92 -8.27 -11.11
CA THR A 213 5.07 -8.77 -9.74
C THR A 213 5.89 -10.06 -9.77
N GLY A 214 6.97 -10.12 -8.97
CA GLY A 214 7.83 -11.29 -8.87
C GLY A 214 9.02 -11.30 -9.84
N ASP A 215 9.00 -10.52 -10.90
CA ASP A 215 10.15 -10.40 -11.82
C ASP A 215 11.20 -9.45 -11.21
N LYS A 216 12.29 -10.05 -10.72
CA LYS A 216 13.38 -9.31 -10.11
C LYS A 216 14.72 -9.89 -10.54
N TYR A 217 15.55 -9.04 -11.12
CA TYR A 217 16.84 -9.41 -11.68
C TYR A 217 17.97 -9.07 -10.72
N LEU A 218 18.87 -10.02 -10.50
CA LEU A 218 20.18 -9.79 -9.88
C LEU A 218 21.20 -9.70 -11.00
N ILE A 219 21.86 -8.55 -11.11
CA ILE A 219 22.96 -8.37 -12.06
C ILE A 219 24.26 -8.68 -11.31
N ARG A 220 25.01 -9.65 -11.83
CA ARG A 220 26.40 -9.91 -11.39
C ARG A 220 27.37 -9.32 -12.42
N PRO A 221 28.20 -8.37 -12.00
CA PRO A 221 29.22 -7.77 -12.87
C PRO A 221 30.21 -8.79 -13.39
#